data_ed06c02b7d7a6950d0c469f5a84a2d86
#
_entry.id   ed06c02b7d7a6950d0c469f5a84a2d86
#
_cell.length_a   1.000
_cell.length_b   1.000
_cell.length_c   1.000
_cell.angle_alpha   90.00
_cell.angle_beta   90.00
_cell.angle_gamma   90.00
#
_symmetry.space_group_name_H-M   'P 1'
#
loop_
_entity.id
_entity.type
_entity.pdbx_description
1 polymer ?
#
loop_
_entity_poly.entity_id
_entity_poly.type
_entity_poly.pdbx_seq_one_letter_code
_entity_poly.pdbx_strand_id
1 'polypeptide(L)'
;TKSALDLEGQCDYVLEGNVFHGSQSTDKGKVNECTPICIRFGANVNPETRSYKENKCDYPTSYGKLIKLKGSMIKEESTLGKVEGLEYWYYACTTGYKNGVKSKVIFEPGTSHLISSLETSYNGELVAKGTKEEPIKFVSGSSRGIDTGADKISLQQNSSSEYLEGKATFENCQFDGVGLDANIISKSTDEGLNGEIPLVFSVKDCIFKNMSTGLDIGFDCYYDYIYGRVSIENVDIEGIENDSFTGMFVSSYGSKIPKGNIFKASNCKIHNFNYKDYEGVALQAEVSEETADKVVFENITMADNNYGIIAKKNRLTKLPIIKNCIIAGNKKGFDFNNEIDTSSITYSCIYNDSWNGNTYGYGEGCIFTDPLFADSKNGDFHLMSKAGRWYNSQWVVDDVSSPCIDAGDENSDYSNEPAPNGGKVNMGYYGNTAEASKTEDGSTSIETSQQTTTPQQTTGLQTTPTNVTTPQQTKITIKQTTTSQVTTKKIKLKAPVIKKITKASKKINIKFKKITVSGGYYQIQYSTNGKFKKAKTVNVKASKTKVTIKRLKSKKKYFVRARIYRKVKINGKTKKIYSAWSKTKKIRIK
;
A
#
# COMPACT_ATOMS: atom_id res chain seq x y z
N THR A 1 -11.61 -34.29 14.66
CA THR A 1 -11.22 -34.12 13.24
C THR A 1 -9.92 -34.85 13.00
N LYS A 2 -9.90 -35.86 12.13
CA LYS A 2 -8.70 -36.65 11.86
C LYS A 2 -8.29 -36.43 10.41
N SER A 3 -7.00 -36.13 10.21
CA SER A 3 -6.40 -36.14 8.88
C SER A 3 -6.29 -37.61 8.39
N ALA A 4 -6.24 -37.80 7.08
CA ALA A 4 -6.00 -39.14 6.52
C ALA A 4 -4.60 -39.62 6.88
N LEU A 5 -3.64 -38.70 6.94
CA LEU A 5 -2.27 -38.95 7.37
C LEU A 5 -1.86 -37.93 8.43
N ASP A 6 -1.39 -38.35 9.57
CA ASP A 6 -0.85 -37.51 10.64
C ASP A 6 0.62 -37.89 10.87
N LEU A 7 1.53 -36.98 10.60
CA LEU A 7 2.98 -37.18 10.71
C LEU A 7 3.50 -36.48 11.96
N GLU A 8 4.07 -37.21 12.86
CA GLU A 8 4.63 -36.74 14.12
C GLU A 8 6.12 -37.10 14.27
N GLY A 9 6.89 -36.23 14.93
CA GLY A 9 8.31 -36.43 15.19
C GLY A 9 9.22 -36.03 14.03
N GLN A 10 10.52 -36.35 14.20
CA GLN A 10 11.56 -36.06 13.20
C GLN A 10 11.67 -37.23 12.21
N CYS A 11 10.87 -37.22 11.16
CA CYS A 11 10.93 -38.23 10.12
C CYS A 11 11.01 -37.59 8.75
N ASP A 12 11.78 -38.19 7.88
CA ASP A 12 11.74 -37.91 6.43
C ASP A 12 10.65 -38.81 5.84
N TYR A 13 9.90 -38.24 4.89
CA TYR A 13 8.80 -38.96 4.25
C TYR A 13 8.68 -38.60 2.78
N VAL A 14 8.26 -39.59 2.02
CA VAL A 14 7.93 -39.44 0.59
C VAL A 14 6.47 -39.86 0.41
N LEU A 15 5.68 -39.01 -0.21
CA LEU A 15 4.27 -39.24 -0.52
C LEU A 15 4.07 -39.06 -2.02
N GLU A 16 4.01 -40.15 -2.77
CA GLU A 16 3.86 -40.13 -4.22
C GLU A 16 2.70 -41.04 -4.66
N GLY A 17 1.95 -40.61 -5.68
CA GLY A 17 0.92 -41.41 -6.31
C GLY A 17 -0.28 -41.75 -5.43
N ASN A 18 -0.46 -41.08 -4.27
CA ASN A 18 -1.57 -41.37 -3.38
C ASN A 18 -2.84 -40.65 -3.80
N VAL A 19 -3.98 -41.29 -3.50
CA VAL A 19 -5.30 -40.67 -3.65
C VAL A 19 -5.92 -40.52 -2.25
N PHE A 20 -6.15 -39.29 -1.84
CA PHE A 20 -6.80 -38.98 -0.56
C PHE A 20 -8.30 -38.75 -0.81
N HIS A 21 -9.13 -39.69 -0.32
CA HIS A 21 -10.58 -39.60 -0.43
C HIS A 21 -11.20 -39.01 0.84
N GLY A 22 -11.99 -37.95 0.68
CA GLY A 22 -12.76 -37.34 1.75
C GLY A 22 -14.18 -37.88 1.81
N SER A 23 -14.64 -38.27 3.03
CA SER A 23 -16.05 -38.55 3.22
C SER A 23 -16.84 -37.28 3.54
N GLN A 24 -18.03 -37.14 2.96
CA GLN A 24 -18.97 -36.10 3.41
C GLN A 24 -19.47 -36.44 4.82
N SER A 25 -19.30 -35.52 5.77
CA SER A 25 -19.97 -35.65 7.06
C SER A 25 -21.45 -35.36 6.90
N THR A 26 -22.29 -36.26 7.40
CA THR A 26 -23.74 -36.07 7.45
C THR A 26 -24.20 -35.20 8.62
N ASP A 27 -23.31 -34.81 9.54
CA ASP A 27 -23.61 -33.91 10.65
C ASP A 27 -23.74 -32.46 10.17
N LYS A 28 -24.99 -32.02 10.06
CA LYS A 28 -25.37 -30.62 9.80
C LYS A 28 -24.84 -29.76 10.96
N GLY A 29 -23.73 -29.05 10.77
CA GLY A 29 -23.20 -28.04 11.69
C GLY A 29 -21.74 -28.23 12.14
N LYS A 30 -21.07 -29.31 11.78
CA LYS A 30 -19.62 -29.44 11.96
C LYS A 30 -18.94 -29.44 10.60
N VAL A 31 -18.31 -28.34 10.26
CA VAL A 31 -17.40 -28.29 9.13
C VAL A 31 -16.30 -29.31 9.43
N ASN A 32 -16.18 -30.34 8.59
CA ASN A 32 -15.10 -31.31 8.73
C ASN A 32 -13.79 -30.64 8.36
N GLU A 33 -13.04 -30.22 9.35
CA GLU A 33 -11.65 -29.71 9.21
C GLU A 33 -10.66 -30.82 8.82
N CYS A 34 -11.11 -31.85 8.15
CA CYS A 34 -10.25 -32.94 7.71
C CYS A 34 -9.40 -32.52 6.55
N THR A 35 -8.13 -32.30 6.80
CA THR A 35 -7.11 -32.17 5.75
C THR A 35 -6.59 -33.53 5.34
N PRO A 36 -6.14 -33.74 4.09
CA PRO A 36 -5.53 -35.00 3.68
C PRO A 36 -4.28 -35.31 4.49
N ILE A 37 -3.48 -34.30 4.78
CA ILE A 37 -2.19 -34.44 5.49
C ILE A 37 -2.16 -33.45 6.65
N CYS A 38 -1.77 -33.94 7.83
CA CYS A 38 -1.44 -33.12 8.99
C CYS A 38 -0.01 -33.42 9.41
N ILE A 39 0.80 -32.38 9.57
CA ILE A 39 2.19 -32.49 9.99
C ILE A 39 2.34 -31.70 11.28
N ARG A 40 2.90 -32.30 12.33
CA ARG A 40 3.35 -31.55 13.49
C ARG A 40 4.55 -30.69 13.09
N PHE A 41 4.48 -29.42 13.40
CA PHE A 41 5.47 -28.40 13.04
C PHE A 41 6.79 -28.64 13.79
N GLY A 42 7.52 -29.59 13.43
CA GLY A 42 8.75 -30.09 14.05
C GLY A 42 9.19 -31.40 13.41
N ALA A 43 8.29 -32.07 12.68
CA ALA A 43 8.68 -33.09 11.73
C ALA A 43 9.51 -32.50 10.60
N ASN A 44 10.35 -33.29 9.98
CA ASN A 44 11.20 -32.81 8.91
C ASN A 44 10.35 -32.37 7.72
N VAL A 45 10.39 -31.08 7.42
CA VAL A 45 9.70 -30.49 6.29
C VAL A 45 10.69 -30.16 5.16
N ASN A 46 11.82 -30.85 5.05
CA ASN A 46 12.84 -30.61 4.03
C ASN A 46 12.32 -30.96 2.63
N PRO A 47 12.34 -30.02 1.66
CA PRO A 47 11.85 -30.27 0.30
C PRO A 47 12.64 -31.31 -0.47
N GLU A 48 13.91 -31.52 -0.17
CA GLU A 48 14.75 -32.52 -0.85
C GLU A 48 14.31 -33.95 -0.57
N THR A 49 13.63 -34.20 0.54
CA THR A 49 13.12 -35.52 0.95
C THR A 49 11.60 -35.64 0.76
N ARG A 50 10.94 -34.62 0.24
CA ARG A 50 9.51 -34.59 -0.02
C ARG A 50 9.24 -34.75 -1.51
N SER A 51 8.55 -35.79 -1.87
CA SER A 51 7.86 -35.84 -3.14
C SER A 51 6.36 -35.89 -2.84
N TYR A 52 5.61 -34.96 -3.38
CA TYR A 52 4.15 -34.95 -3.39
C TYR A 52 3.62 -35.12 -4.82
N LYS A 53 4.47 -35.61 -5.72
CA LYS A 53 4.11 -35.80 -7.12
C LYS A 53 2.96 -36.79 -7.25
N GLU A 54 2.06 -36.48 -8.15
CA GLU A 54 0.94 -37.36 -8.54
C GLU A 54 -0.06 -37.68 -7.41
N ASN A 55 0.03 -36.99 -6.26
CA ASN A 55 -1.00 -37.12 -5.24
C ASN A 55 -2.28 -36.43 -5.70
N LYS A 56 -3.41 -37.11 -5.53
CA LYS A 56 -4.74 -36.60 -5.84
C LYS A 56 -5.55 -36.48 -4.58
N CYS A 57 -6.37 -35.45 -4.49
CA CYS A 57 -7.26 -35.24 -3.37
C CYS A 57 -8.66 -34.89 -3.88
N ASP A 58 -9.63 -35.69 -3.52
CA ASP A 58 -11.04 -35.51 -3.88
C ASP A 58 -11.93 -35.10 -2.69
N TYR A 59 -11.32 -34.52 -1.67
CA TYR A 59 -12.08 -33.95 -0.54
C TYR A 59 -13.05 -32.89 -1.06
N PRO A 60 -14.32 -32.98 -0.68
CA PRO A 60 -15.36 -32.09 -1.21
C PRO A 60 -15.35 -30.69 -0.55
N THR A 61 -14.40 -30.41 0.32
CA THR A 61 -14.29 -29.16 1.08
C THR A 61 -13.05 -28.37 0.72
N SER A 62 -13.03 -27.09 1.08
CA SER A 62 -11.86 -26.20 0.93
C SER A 62 -10.61 -26.72 1.64
N TYR A 63 -10.77 -27.60 2.63
CA TYR A 63 -9.66 -28.25 3.37
C TYR A 63 -8.95 -29.35 2.58
N GLY A 64 -9.56 -29.86 1.54
CA GLY A 64 -9.03 -30.99 0.76
C GLY A 64 -7.73 -30.73 0.02
N LYS A 65 -7.34 -29.45 -0.13
CA LYS A 65 -6.11 -29.03 -0.77
C LYS A 65 -5.07 -28.50 0.21
N LEU A 66 -5.20 -28.81 1.50
CA LEU A 66 -4.35 -28.24 2.53
C LEU A 66 -3.49 -29.30 3.21
N ILE A 67 -2.23 -28.92 3.44
CA ILE A 67 -1.35 -29.60 4.40
C ILE A 67 -1.45 -28.83 5.72
N LYS A 68 -2.10 -29.39 6.72
CA LYS A 68 -2.23 -28.77 8.03
C LYS A 68 -0.91 -28.87 8.81
N LEU A 69 -0.37 -27.74 9.20
CA LEU A 69 0.75 -27.63 10.11
C LEU A 69 0.24 -27.25 11.50
N LYS A 70 0.77 -27.87 12.55
CA LYS A 70 0.42 -27.56 13.96
C LYS A 70 1.61 -27.77 14.90
N GLY A 71 1.63 -27.04 16.02
CA GLY A 71 2.63 -27.22 17.09
C GLY A 71 3.92 -26.41 16.86
N SER A 72 4.96 -26.76 17.61
CA SER A 72 6.20 -25.99 17.64
C SER A 72 7.29 -26.59 16.77
N MET A 73 8.05 -25.72 16.10
CA MET A 73 9.25 -26.10 15.37
C MET A 73 10.37 -26.45 16.35
N ILE A 74 10.94 -27.63 16.21
CA ILE A 74 12.02 -28.12 17.06
C ILE A 74 13.34 -28.40 16.33
N LYS A 75 13.37 -28.20 14.98
CA LYS A 75 14.56 -28.35 14.16
C LYS A 75 15.29 -27.03 13.97
N GLU A 76 16.61 -27.10 13.81
CA GLU A 76 17.45 -25.94 13.54
C GLU A 76 17.04 -25.19 12.26
N GLU A 77 16.71 -25.92 11.19
CA GLU A 77 16.24 -25.31 9.95
C GLU A 77 15.22 -26.20 9.23
N SER A 78 14.18 -25.59 8.67
CA SER A 78 13.20 -26.22 7.79
C SER A 78 12.84 -25.30 6.64
N THR A 79 12.82 -25.85 5.45
CA THR A 79 12.41 -25.15 4.24
C THR A 79 11.03 -25.61 3.79
N LEU A 80 10.15 -24.68 3.49
CA LEU A 80 8.78 -24.91 3.01
C LEU A 80 8.73 -24.58 1.51
N GLY A 81 8.90 -25.62 0.71
CA GLY A 81 8.93 -25.52 -0.74
C GLY A 81 7.55 -25.73 -1.38
N LYS A 82 7.48 -25.47 -2.67
CA LYS A 82 6.26 -25.61 -3.46
C LYS A 82 5.80 -27.08 -3.52
N VAL A 83 4.52 -27.30 -3.24
CA VAL A 83 3.87 -28.61 -3.34
C VAL A 83 2.76 -28.51 -4.37
N GLU A 84 2.80 -29.32 -5.43
CA GLU A 84 1.84 -29.22 -6.52
C GLU A 84 0.42 -29.61 -6.05
N GLY A 85 -0.52 -28.69 -6.25
CA GLY A 85 -1.93 -28.90 -5.91
C GLY A 85 -2.29 -28.83 -4.43
N LEU A 86 -1.33 -28.58 -3.56
CA LEU A 86 -1.54 -28.41 -2.12
C LEU A 86 -0.94 -27.10 -1.60
N GLU A 87 -1.59 -26.51 -0.58
CA GLU A 87 -1.15 -25.32 0.13
C GLU A 87 -0.89 -25.65 1.60
N TYR A 88 0.01 -24.91 2.25
CA TYR A 88 0.26 -25.09 3.69
C TYR A 88 -0.78 -24.28 4.49
N TRP A 89 -1.31 -24.89 5.53
CA TRP A 89 -2.21 -24.26 6.50
C TRP A 89 -1.60 -24.28 7.90
N TYR A 90 -1.32 -23.11 8.46
CA TYR A 90 -0.73 -22.93 9.78
C TYR A 90 -1.82 -22.77 10.82
N TYR A 91 -2.06 -23.83 11.56
CA TYR A 91 -3.02 -23.87 12.66
C TYR A 91 -2.27 -23.90 14.01
N ALA A 92 -2.17 -22.72 14.67
CA ALA A 92 -1.44 -22.55 15.93
C ALA A 92 0.00 -23.10 15.87
N CYS A 93 0.83 -22.52 15.00
CA CYS A 93 2.23 -22.90 14.82
C CYS A 93 3.16 -21.90 15.50
N THR A 94 4.23 -22.42 16.12
CA THR A 94 5.27 -21.61 16.77
C THR A 94 6.65 -21.99 16.25
N THR A 95 7.46 -21.01 15.85
CA THR A 95 8.89 -21.17 15.54
C THR A 95 9.70 -20.64 16.71
N GLY A 96 10.67 -21.42 17.20
CA GLY A 96 11.38 -21.13 18.44
C GLY A 96 10.74 -21.80 19.65
N TYR A 97 11.58 -22.25 20.57
CA TYR A 97 11.11 -22.94 21.77
C TYR A 97 11.95 -22.57 23.00
N LYS A 98 11.33 -22.58 24.18
CA LYS A 98 11.91 -22.18 25.48
C LYS A 98 13.22 -22.87 25.87
N ASN A 99 13.56 -23.99 25.23
CA ASN A 99 14.75 -24.79 25.55
C ASN A 99 16.06 -24.30 24.91
N GLY A 100 16.09 -23.10 24.34
CA GLY A 100 17.29 -22.54 23.71
C GLY A 100 17.61 -23.11 22.32
N VAL A 101 16.78 -23.99 21.77
CA VAL A 101 16.96 -24.50 20.41
C VAL A 101 16.70 -23.37 19.40
N LYS A 102 17.72 -23.05 18.62
CA LYS A 102 17.56 -22.16 17.45
C LYS A 102 16.75 -22.92 16.40
N SER A 103 15.68 -22.29 15.92
CA SER A 103 14.86 -22.87 14.86
C SER A 103 14.59 -21.84 13.79
N LYS A 104 14.71 -22.25 12.53
CA LYS A 104 14.54 -21.39 11.38
C LYS A 104 13.59 -22.00 10.38
N VAL A 105 12.65 -21.19 9.92
CA VAL A 105 11.72 -21.56 8.85
C VAL A 105 11.97 -20.67 7.65
N ILE A 106 12.25 -21.30 6.52
CA ILE A 106 12.47 -20.65 5.23
C ILE A 106 11.27 -20.97 4.33
N PHE A 107 10.65 -19.93 3.79
CA PHE A 107 9.60 -20.04 2.76
C PHE A 107 10.22 -19.83 1.40
N GLU A 108 10.01 -20.77 0.48
CA GLU A 108 10.54 -20.67 -0.87
C GLU A 108 9.70 -19.72 -1.75
N PRO A 109 10.32 -19.05 -2.74
CA PRO A 109 9.60 -18.23 -3.72
C PRO A 109 8.45 -18.97 -4.40
N GLY A 110 7.37 -18.25 -4.70
CA GLY A 110 6.19 -18.79 -5.39
C GLY A 110 5.31 -19.71 -4.55
N THR A 111 5.57 -19.84 -3.25
CA THR A 111 4.74 -20.65 -2.34
C THR A 111 3.52 -19.86 -1.84
N SER A 112 2.47 -20.59 -1.46
CA SER A 112 1.24 -20.05 -0.88
C SER A 112 0.94 -20.70 0.47
N HIS A 113 0.66 -19.86 1.46
CA HIS A 113 0.51 -20.24 2.85
C HIS A 113 -0.78 -19.67 3.44
N LEU A 114 -1.63 -20.55 3.94
CA LEU A 114 -2.87 -20.19 4.61
C LEU A 114 -2.59 -20.00 6.10
N ILE A 115 -2.82 -18.81 6.61
CA ILE A 115 -2.48 -18.44 7.98
C ILE A 115 -3.73 -18.35 8.82
N SER A 116 -3.70 -19.07 9.95
CA SER A 116 -4.60 -18.84 11.07
C SER A 116 -3.83 -18.27 12.25
N SER A 117 -2.68 -18.85 12.57
CA SER A 117 -1.75 -18.32 13.55
C SER A 117 -0.37 -18.92 13.32
N LEU A 118 0.61 -18.05 13.10
CA LEU A 118 2.02 -18.41 13.05
C LEU A 118 2.79 -17.44 13.93
N GLU A 119 3.44 -17.96 14.96
CA GLU A 119 4.22 -17.17 15.91
C GLU A 119 5.70 -17.50 15.79
N THR A 120 6.53 -16.51 15.89
CA THR A 120 7.96 -16.65 16.12
C THR A 120 8.29 -16.11 17.50
N SER A 121 8.95 -16.92 18.33
CA SER A 121 9.31 -16.56 19.70
C SER A 121 10.70 -17.08 20.05
N TYR A 122 11.25 -16.63 21.17
CA TYR A 122 12.59 -17.03 21.66
C TYR A 122 13.68 -16.88 20.57
N ASN A 123 14.32 -17.99 20.18
CA ASN A 123 15.36 -18.07 19.16
C ASN A 123 14.84 -18.50 17.79
N GLY A 124 13.55 -18.27 17.53
CA GLY A 124 12.96 -18.59 16.24
C GLY A 124 13.30 -17.56 15.15
N GLU A 125 13.45 -18.03 13.93
CA GLU A 125 13.64 -17.18 12.76
C GLU A 125 12.66 -17.55 11.66
N LEU A 126 11.93 -16.55 11.11
CA LEU A 126 11.13 -16.68 9.90
C LEU A 126 11.83 -15.95 8.75
N VAL A 127 12.03 -16.64 7.64
CA VAL A 127 12.63 -16.06 6.44
C VAL A 127 11.74 -16.31 5.24
N ALA A 128 11.07 -15.27 4.76
CA ALA A 128 10.23 -15.30 3.57
C ALA A 128 10.80 -14.32 2.54
N LYS A 129 11.55 -14.84 1.58
CA LYS A 129 12.16 -14.05 0.51
C LYS A 129 11.66 -14.54 -0.84
N GLY A 130 10.60 -13.92 -1.34
CA GLY A 130 10.11 -14.12 -2.69
C GLY A 130 10.89 -13.33 -3.72
N THR A 131 10.44 -13.38 -4.96
CA THR A 131 10.89 -12.50 -6.04
C THR A 131 9.70 -11.74 -6.63
N LYS A 132 9.95 -10.76 -7.49
CA LYS A 132 8.86 -10.04 -8.18
C LYS A 132 8.02 -10.98 -9.05
N GLU A 133 8.66 -11.96 -9.69
CA GLU A 133 8.04 -12.95 -10.57
C GLU A 133 7.34 -14.06 -9.76
N GLU A 134 7.93 -14.45 -8.63
CA GLU A 134 7.44 -15.51 -7.76
C GLU A 134 7.31 -15.02 -6.31
N PRO A 135 6.36 -14.14 -6.00
CA PRO A 135 6.15 -13.67 -4.64
C PRO A 135 5.62 -14.80 -3.74
N ILE A 136 5.99 -14.75 -2.47
CA ILE A 136 5.43 -15.63 -1.45
C ILE A 136 4.08 -15.06 -1.01
N LYS A 137 3.05 -15.92 -0.93
CA LYS A 137 1.69 -15.49 -0.59
C LYS A 137 1.28 -15.99 0.78
N PHE A 138 0.83 -15.09 1.62
CA PHE A 138 0.20 -15.36 2.91
C PHE A 138 -1.27 -14.96 2.84
N VAL A 139 -2.19 -15.90 3.03
CA VAL A 139 -3.63 -15.70 2.83
C VAL A 139 -4.36 -16.03 4.13
N SER A 140 -5.34 -15.22 4.49
CA SER A 140 -6.18 -15.44 5.68
C SER A 140 -6.98 -16.74 5.57
N GLY A 141 -6.96 -17.53 6.63
CA GLY A 141 -7.81 -18.71 6.77
C GLY A 141 -9.29 -18.34 6.79
N SER A 142 -9.65 -17.29 7.52
CA SER A 142 -11.03 -16.80 7.63
C SER A 142 -11.60 -16.34 6.30
N SER A 143 -10.81 -15.72 5.42
CA SER A 143 -11.26 -15.29 4.09
C SER A 143 -11.69 -16.47 3.19
N ARG A 144 -11.22 -17.68 3.49
CA ARG A 144 -11.61 -18.93 2.80
C ARG A 144 -12.66 -19.75 3.55
N GLY A 145 -13.29 -19.18 4.59
CA GLY A 145 -14.29 -19.89 5.41
C GLY A 145 -13.70 -20.96 6.32
N ILE A 146 -12.40 -20.86 6.60
CA ILE A 146 -11.70 -21.69 7.57
C ILE A 146 -11.68 -20.89 8.87
N ASP A 147 -12.49 -21.32 9.85
CA ASP A 147 -12.56 -20.65 11.17
C ASP A 147 -11.27 -20.90 11.95
N THR A 148 -10.55 -19.85 12.30
CA THR A 148 -9.15 -20.03 12.63
C THR A 148 -8.57 -19.11 13.67
N GLY A 149 -9.16 -18.02 14.02
CA GLY A 149 -8.54 -17.11 15.00
C GLY A 149 -8.02 -15.81 14.41
N ALA A 150 -6.82 -15.39 14.78
CA ALA A 150 -6.36 -14.01 14.57
C ALA A 150 -5.88 -13.68 13.15
N ASP A 151 -5.71 -14.68 12.27
CA ASP A 151 -5.16 -14.51 10.91
C ASP A 151 -3.91 -13.60 10.86
N LYS A 152 -2.94 -13.90 11.72
CA LYS A 152 -1.73 -13.10 11.86
C LYS A 152 -0.45 -13.91 11.96
N ILE A 153 0.65 -13.28 11.55
CA ILE A 153 2.00 -13.76 11.82
C ILE A 153 2.63 -12.82 12.85
N SER A 154 3.10 -13.38 13.96
CA SER A 154 3.63 -12.59 15.07
C SER A 154 5.08 -12.93 15.42
N LEU A 155 5.85 -11.88 15.70
CA LEU A 155 7.15 -11.97 16.37
C LEU A 155 6.96 -11.56 17.83
N GLN A 156 7.12 -12.50 18.75
CA GLN A 156 7.02 -12.26 20.18
C GLN A 156 8.40 -12.47 20.83
N GLN A 157 9.06 -11.40 21.20
CA GLN A 157 10.26 -11.48 22.03
C GLN A 157 9.84 -11.52 23.50
N ASN A 158 10.38 -12.45 24.28
CA ASN A 158 9.99 -12.65 25.69
C ASN A 158 11.12 -12.22 26.63
N SER A 159 10.81 -11.29 27.55
CA SER A 159 11.77 -10.69 28.49
C SER A 159 12.37 -11.65 29.53
N SER A 160 11.73 -12.79 29.77
CA SER A 160 12.09 -13.69 30.91
C SER A 160 13.18 -14.71 30.58
N SER A 161 13.78 -14.68 29.39
CA SER A 161 14.76 -15.68 28.99
C SER A 161 16.07 -15.08 28.49
N GLU A 162 17.16 -15.77 28.70
CA GLU A 162 18.48 -15.47 28.12
C GLU A 162 18.50 -15.51 26.57
N TYR A 163 17.36 -15.85 25.95
CA TYR A 163 17.21 -16.16 24.54
C TYR A 163 16.33 -15.13 23.84
N LEU A 164 16.94 -14.03 23.36
CA LEU A 164 16.23 -12.90 22.74
C LEU A 164 16.60 -12.70 21.26
N GLU A 165 16.86 -13.77 20.51
CA GLU A 165 17.29 -13.68 19.11
C GLU A 165 16.18 -13.94 18.08
N GLY A 166 14.90 -13.89 18.48
CA GLY A 166 13.78 -14.06 17.54
C GLY A 166 13.83 -13.04 16.41
N LYS A 167 13.67 -13.52 15.16
CA LYS A 167 13.76 -12.68 13.95
C LYS A 167 12.68 -13.06 12.94
N ALA A 168 12.20 -12.04 12.17
CA ALA A 168 11.35 -12.29 11.02
C ALA A 168 11.72 -11.35 9.86
N THR A 169 11.84 -11.92 8.68
CA THR A 169 12.18 -11.20 7.45
C THR A 169 11.20 -11.58 6.35
N PHE A 170 10.57 -10.56 5.76
CA PHE A 170 9.64 -10.69 4.64
C PHE A 170 10.11 -9.79 3.50
N GLU A 171 10.36 -10.37 2.34
CA GLU A 171 10.80 -9.66 1.14
C GLU A 171 10.04 -10.20 -0.08
N ASN A 172 9.51 -9.31 -0.94
CA ASN A 172 8.65 -9.68 -2.07
C ASN A 172 7.52 -10.64 -1.68
N CYS A 173 6.76 -10.28 -0.63
CA CYS A 173 5.63 -11.06 -0.14
C CYS A 173 4.30 -10.36 -0.39
N GLN A 174 3.24 -11.16 -0.52
CA GLN A 174 1.86 -10.68 -0.64
C GLN A 174 1.04 -11.22 0.54
N PHE A 175 0.41 -10.32 1.28
CA PHE A 175 -0.45 -10.63 2.42
C PHE A 175 -1.90 -10.27 2.04
N ASP A 176 -2.79 -11.24 2.12
CA ASP A 176 -4.23 -11.08 1.82
C ASP A 176 -5.05 -11.44 3.05
N GLY A 177 -5.50 -10.43 3.78
CA GLY A 177 -6.20 -10.58 5.06
C GLY A 177 -5.31 -11.07 6.23
N VAL A 178 -3.99 -11.07 6.09
CA VAL A 178 -3.04 -11.52 7.14
C VAL A 178 -2.22 -10.36 7.66
N GLY A 179 -2.38 -9.99 8.94
CA GLY A 179 -1.59 -8.95 9.61
C GLY A 179 -0.23 -9.45 10.09
N LEU A 180 0.71 -8.52 10.24
CA LEU A 180 1.98 -8.77 10.90
C LEU A 180 2.03 -8.01 12.23
N ASP A 181 2.43 -8.72 13.27
CA ASP A 181 2.55 -8.22 14.64
C ASP A 181 3.98 -8.46 15.13
N ALA A 182 4.65 -7.43 15.62
CA ALA A 182 5.98 -7.57 16.20
C ALA A 182 6.05 -6.86 17.55
N ASN A 183 6.20 -7.62 18.60
CA ASN A 183 6.44 -7.11 19.94
C ASN A 183 7.92 -7.28 20.30
N ILE A 184 8.65 -6.16 20.26
CA ILE A 184 10.09 -6.09 20.54
C ILE A 184 10.29 -5.76 22.00
N ILE A 185 10.75 -6.74 22.77
CA ILE A 185 10.96 -6.61 24.22
C ILE A 185 12.46 -6.40 24.51
N SER A 186 12.75 -6.02 25.73
CA SER A 186 14.03 -5.54 26.23
C SER A 186 14.90 -6.61 26.88
N LYS A 187 16.21 -6.32 26.96
CA LYS A 187 17.15 -6.99 27.88
C LYS A 187 17.39 -6.17 29.14
N SER A 188 17.51 -6.86 30.27
CA SER A 188 17.84 -6.23 31.57
C SER A 188 19.31 -5.84 31.72
N THR A 189 20.17 -6.15 30.76
CA THR A 189 21.63 -5.93 30.84
C THR A 189 22.14 -4.95 29.79
N ASP A 190 23.14 -4.13 30.18
CA ASP A 190 23.83 -3.13 29.33
C ASP A 190 24.67 -3.74 28.20
N GLU A 191 24.76 -5.06 28.12
CA GLU A 191 25.62 -5.74 27.16
C GLU A 191 25.16 -5.47 25.72
N GLY A 192 25.85 -4.61 25.03
CA GLY A 192 25.65 -4.35 23.61
C GLY A 192 25.11 -2.98 23.22
N LEU A 193 24.77 -2.07 24.16
CA LEU A 193 24.25 -0.74 23.82
C LEU A 193 25.28 0.22 23.20
N ASN A 194 26.56 -0.11 23.24
CA ASN A 194 27.60 0.68 22.60
C ASN A 194 27.72 0.39 21.08
N GLY A 195 27.02 -0.62 20.58
CA GLY A 195 26.97 -1.02 19.18
C GLY A 195 25.64 -0.69 18.48
N GLU A 196 25.57 -1.03 17.21
CA GLU A 196 24.33 -0.96 16.42
C GLU A 196 23.38 -2.07 16.89
N ILE A 197 22.12 -1.72 17.24
CA ILE A 197 21.11 -2.71 17.62
C ILE A 197 20.74 -3.58 16.41
N PRO A 198 20.58 -4.91 16.61
CA PRO A 198 20.33 -5.84 15.51
C PRO A 198 18.97 -5.57 14.85
N LEU A 199 18.92 -5.75 13.54
CA LEU A 199 17.66 -5.81 12.80
C LEU A 199 16.96 -7.13 13.12
N VAL A 200 15.80 -7.05 13.76
CA VAL A 200 15.03 -8.23 14.20
C VAL A 200 13.75 -8.45 13.41
N PHE A 201 13.18 -7.38 12.86
CA PHE A 201 11.98 -7.45 12.03
C PHE A 201 12.15 -6.60 10.79
N SER A 202 11.95 -7.21 9.61
CA SER A 202 12.11 -6.52 8.33
C SER A 202 10.99 -6.91 7.37
N VAL A 203 10.36 -5.88 6.76
CA VAL A 203 9.38 -6.04 5.70
C VAL A 203 9.80 -5.16 4.54
N LYS A 204 10.05 -5.78 3.37
CA LYS A 204 10.54 -5.08 2.20
C LYS A 204 9.83 -5.54 0.93
N ASP A 205 9.55 -4.59 0.02
CA ASP A 205 8.92 -4.87 -1.28
C ASP A 205 7.64 -5.74 -1.15
N CYS A 206 6.82 -5.47 -0.14
CA CYS A 206 5.66 -6.27 0.21
C CYS A 206 4.34 -5.55 -0.07
N ILE A 207 3.28 -6.33 -0.28
CA ILE A 207 1.93 -5.82 -0.54
C ILE A 207 0.97 -6.43 0.47
N PHE A 208 0.22 -5.59 1.18
CA PHE A 208 -0.84 -5.98 2.09
C PHE A 208 -2.18 -5.55 1.51
N LYS A 209 -3.11 -6.50 1.41
CA LYS A 209 -4.48 -6.25 0.92
C LYS A 209 -5.51 -6.87 1.84
N ASN A 210 -6.71 -6.28 1.80
CA ASN A 210 -7.86 -6.81 2.55
C ASN A 210 -7.59 -6.90 4.06
N MET A 211 -6.90 -5.89 4.62
CA MET A 211 -6.43 -5.90 6.00
C MET A 211 -7.42 -5.24 6.94
N SER A 212 -7.68 -5.85 8.09
CA SER A 212 -8.27 -5.14 9.24
C SER A 212 -7.19 -4.31 9.95
N THR A 213 -6.04 -4.90 10.24
CA THR A 213 -4.83 -4.23 10.73
C THR A 213 -3.65 -4.74 9.93
N GLY A 214 -2.86 -3.83 9.34
CA GLY A 214 -1.71 -4.19 8.51
C GLY A 214 -0.49 -4.59 9.34
N LEU A 215 0.17 -3.59 9.92
CA LEU A 215 1.38 -3.77 10.73
C LEU A 215 1.13 -3.25 12.15
N ASP A 216 1.40 -4.09 13.14
CA ASP A 216 1.33 -3.74 14.56
C ASP A 216 2.71 -3.94 15.19
N ILE A 217 3.40 -2.85 15.53
CA ILE A 217 4.79 -2.86 15.99
C ILE A 217 4.87 -2.23 17.37
N GLY A 218 5.16 -3.04 18.37
CA GLY A 218 5.31 -2.62 19.75
C GLY A 218 6.76 -2.71 20.25
N PHE A 219 7.21 -1.67 20.94
CA PHE A 219 8.46 -1.65 21.72
C PHE A 219 8.08 -1.45 23.20
N ASP A 220 7.85 -2.54 23.90
CA ASP A 220 7.33 -2.52 25.27
C ASP A 220 8.45 -2.73 26.29
N CYS A 221 9.12 -1.66 26.65
CA CYS A 221 10.37 -1.68 27.42
C CYS A 221 10.32 -0.74 28.64
N TYR A 222 9.41 -0.95 29.56
CA TYR A 222 9.20 -0.06 30.72
C TYR A 222 10.43 0.12 31.62
N TYR A 223 11.28 -0.89 31.79
CA TYR A 223 12.41 -0.87 32.73
C TYR A 223 13.76 -1.25 32.12
N ASP A 224 13.76 -1.72 30.89
CA ASP A 224 14.90 -2.36 30.25
C ASP A 224 15.32 -1.64 28.96
N TYR A 225 16.35 -2.15 28.28
CA TYR A 225 16.88 -1.60 27.03
C TYR A 225 16.18 -2.19 25.82
N ILE A 226 15.83 -1.38 24.83
CA ILE A 226 15.35 -1.85 23.53
C ILE A 226 16.50 -2.55 22.81
N TYR A 227 16.35 -3.82 22.47
CA TYR A 227 17.42 -4.66 21.88
C TYR A 227 17.19 -5.01 20.40
N GLY A 228 16.21 -4.47 19.76
CA GLY A 228 15.94 -4.77 18.37
C GLY A 228 15.47 -3.56 17.59
N ARG A 229 15.84 -3.49 16.31
CA ARG A 229 15.28 -2.49 15.38
C ARG A 229 14.38 -3.12 14.34
N VAL A 230 13.46 -2.33 13.86
CA VAL A 230 12.48 -2.69 12.82
C VAL A 230 12.71 -1.83 11.58
N SER A 231 12.65 -2.45 10.41
CA SER A 231 12.74 -1.76 9.12
C SER A 231 11.57 -2.16 8.22
N ILE A 232 10.85 -1.16 7.73
CA ILE A 232 9.75 -1.32 6.76
C ILE A 232 10.12 -0.49 5.54
N GLU A 233 10.23 -1.11 4.36
CA GLU A 233 10.71 -0.45 3.15
C GLU A 233 9.90 -0.86 1.93
N ASN A 234 9.47 0.11 1.14
CA ASN A 234 8.75 -0.10 -0.11
C ASN A 234 7.52 -1.03 0.05
N VAL A 235 6.59 -0.63 0.94
CA VAL A 235 5.42 -1.44 1.29
C VAL A 235 4.13 -0.74 0.90
N ASP A 236 3.23 -1.50 0.27
CA ASP A 236 1.87 -1.08 -0.09
C ASP A 236 0.87 -1.70 0.89
N ILE A 237 0.15 -0.87 1.65
CA ILE A 237 -0.83 -1.30 2.64
C ILE A 237 -2.21 -0.76 2.26
N GLU A 238 -3.06 -1.64 1.75
CA GLU A 238 -4.40 -1.31 1.28
C GLU A 238 -5.47 -1.90 2.21
N GLY A 239 -6.28 -1.03 2.78
CA GLY A 239 -7.44 -1.40 3.58
C GLY A 239 -8.65 -1.80 2.72
N ILE A 240 -9.66 -2.40 3.37
CA ILE A 240 -10.96 -2.67 2.77
C ILE A 240 -11.95 -1.56 3.12
N GLU A 241 -12.71 -1.08 2.15
CA GLU A 241 -13.80 -0.12 2.41
C GLU A 241 -14.82 -0.72 3.41
N ASN A 242 -14.99 -0.09 4.57
CA ASN A 242 -15.90 -0.43 5.66
C ASN A 242 -15.49 -1.59 6.60
N ASP A 243 -14.26 -2.08 6.55
CA ASP A 243 -13.83 -3.19 7.44
C ASP A 243 -12.35 -3.09 7.89
N SER A 244 -11.70 -1.94 7.71
CA SER A 244 -10.28 -1.78 8.06
C SER A 244 -10.09 -0.71 9.12
N PHE A 245 -9.35 -1.06 10.18
CA PHE A 245 -9.12 -0.19 11.34
C PHE A 245 -7.81 0.60 11.24
N THR A 246 -6.67 -0.06 11.04
CA THR A 246 -5.37 0.59 11.11
C THR A 246 -4.40 0.00 10.08
N GLY A 247 -3.79 0.87 9.27
CA GLY A 247 -2.76 0.46 8.32
C GLY A 247 -1.46 0.11 9.02
N MET A 248 -0.96 1.01 9.85
CA MET A 248 0.24 0.80 10.65
C MET A 248 0.02 1.35 12.06
N PHE A 249 0.26 0.51 13.07
CA PHE A 249 0.31 0.91 14.46
C PHE A 249 1.74 0.78 14.98
N VAL A 250 2.27 1.83 15.59
CA VAL A 250 3.60 1.83 16.20
C VAL A 250 3.49 2.36 17.62
N SER A 251 3.87 1.54 18.59
CA SER A 251 3.92 1.93 19.99
C SER A 251 5.32 1.75 20.58
N SER A 252 5.73 2.67 21.45
CA SER A 252 7.01 2.57 22.13
C SER A 252 6.93 3.18 23.53
N TYR A 253 7.25 2.36 24.51
CA TYR A 253 7.29 2.73 25.92
C TYR A 253 8.62 2.30 26.51
N GLY A 254 9.56 3.20 26.74
CA GLY A 254 10.85 2.85 27.30
C GLY A 254 11.65 4.05 27.76
N SER A 255 12.47 3.86 28.79
CA SER A 255 13.34 4.90 29.36
C SER A 255 14.82 4.73 29.02
N LYS A 256 15.24 3.55 28.55
CA LYS A 256 16.63 3.25 28.19
C LYS A 256 16.75 2.99 26.70
N ILE A 257 17.15 4.00 25.96
CA ILE A 257 17.08 4.04 24.49
C ILE A 257 18.47 3.86 23.89
N PRO A 258 18.63 2.97 22.89
CA PRO A 258 19.91 2.77 22.20
C PRO A 258 20.28 3.98 21.33
N LYS A 259 21.53 4.01 20.89
CA LYS A 259 21.95 4.94 19.84
C LYS A 259 21.35 4.50 18.50
N GLY A 260 20.81 5.46 17.74
CA GLY A 260 20.21 5.21 16.43
C GLY A 260 18.71 4.91 16.46
N ASN A 261 18.14 4.69 15.30
CA ASN A 261 16.71 4.48 15.15
C ASN A 261 16.31 3.07 15.59
N ILE A 262 15.23 2.96 16.35
CA ILE A 262 14.61 1.68 16.71
C ILE A 262 13.62 1.22 15.65
N PHE A 263 12.99 2.19 14.97
CA PHE A 263 12.03 1.94 13.89
C PHE A 263 12.29 2.89 12.73
N LYS A 264 12.29 2.36 11.52
CA LYS A 264 12.23 3.17 10.31
C LYS A 264 11.26 2.56 9.31
N ALA A 265 10.29 3.36 8.88
CA ALA A 265 9.49 3.08 7.70
C ALA A 265 9.87 4.07 6.59
N SER A 266 10.12 3.56 5.39
CA SER A 266 10.44 4.38 4.22
C SER A 266 9.77 3.87 2.96
N ASN A 267 9.40 4.81 2.09
CA ASN A 267 8.76 4.48 0.81
C ASN A 267 7.55 3.53 1.00
N CYS A 268 6.62 3.89 1.86
CA CYS A 268 5.40 3.13 2.06
C CYS A 268 4.18 3.94 1.62
N LYS A 269 3.14 3.25 1.16
CA LYS A 269 1.82 3.86 0.95
C LYS A 269 0.76 3.12 1.76
N ILE A 270 -0.08 3.90 2.44
CA ILE A 270 -1.12 3.40 3.34
C ILE A 270 -2.42 4.07 2.93
N HIS A 271 -3.37 3.29 2.42
CA HIS A 271 -4.54 3.87 1.80
C HIS A 271 -5.80 3.00 1.93
N ASN A 272 -6.97 3.64 1.72
CA ASN A 272 -8.29 3.01 1.74
C ASN A 272 -8.74 2.45 3.10
N PHE A 273 -8.14 2.90 4.21
CA PHE A 273 -8.64 2.58 5.55
C PHE A 273 -9.87 3.44 5.86
N ASN A 274 -11.04 2.97 5.43
CA ASN A 274 -12.30 3.67 5.48
C ASN A 274 -13.36 2.85 6.22
N TYR A 275 -13.38 2.90 7.55
CA TYR A 275 -14.42 2.25 8.34
C TYR A 275 -15.66 3.14 8.47
N LYS A 276 -16.86 2.57 8.29
CA LYS A 276 -18.10 3.33 8.19
C LYS A 276 -18.51 4.03 9.47
N ASP A 277 -18.35 3.38 10.60
CA ASP A 277 -18.81 3.81 11.92
C ASP A 277 -17.66 4.04 12.93
N TYR A 278 -16.41 3.78 12.55
CA TYR A 278 -15.22 3.89 13.37
C TYR A 278 -14.05 4.56 12.64
N GLU A 279 -12.91 4.65 13.32
CA GLU A 279 -11.72 5.33 12.82
C GLU A 279 -10.88 4.38 11.96
N GLY A 280 -11.01 4.45 10.63
CA GLY A 280 -10.03 3.84 9.73
C GLY A 280 -8.80 4.73 9.60
N VAL A 281 -7.66 4.28 10.09
CA VAL A 281 -6.45 5.07 10.31
C VAL A 281 -5.32 4.59 9.44
N ALA A 282 -4.62 5.51 8.73
CA ALA A 282 -3.39 5.11 8.05
C ALA A 282 -2.28 4.79 9.05
N LEU A 283 -1.95 5.73 9.94
CA LEU A 283 -0.92 5.58 10.96
C LEU A 283 -1.47 5.92 12.34
N GLN A 284 -1.39 4.97 13.27
CA GLN A 284 -1.54 5.24 14.70
C GLN A 284 -0.15 5.18 15.36
N ALA A 285 0.26 6.27 15.99
CA ALA A 285 1.56 6.37 16.67
C ALA A 285 1.37 6.66 18.15
N GLU A 286 1.88 5.76 19.00
CA GLU A 286 1.84 5.89 20.47
C GLU A 286 3.26 5.76 21.04
N VAL A 287 4.12 6.73 20.74
CA VAL A 287 5.53 6.72 21.14
C VAL A 287 5.78 7.64 22.33
N SER A 288 6.63 7.23 23.27
CA SER A 288 7.02 8.10 24.38
C SER A 288 7.90 9.26 23.89
N GLU A 289 8.00 10.32 24.68
CA GLU A 289 8.83 11.48 24.36
C GLU A 289 10.30 11.09 24.16
N GLU A 290 10.78 10.14 24.95
CA GLU A 290 12.15 9.64 24.94
C GLU A 290 12.47 8.84 23.66
N THR A 291 11.45 8.20 23.04
CA THR A 291 11.63 7.37 21.86
C THR A 291 11.21 8.06 20.56
N ALA A 292 10.54 9.20 20.64
CA ALA A 292 9.95 9.88 19.47
C ALA A 292 10.98 10.19 18.36
N ASP A 293 12.20 10.58 18.72
CA ASP A 293 13.28 10.87 17.77
C ASP A 293 14.00 9.62 17.24
N LYS A 294 13.61 8.42 17.69
CA LYS A 294 14.13 7.11 17.25
C LYS A 294 13.15 6.35 16.35
N VAL A 295 11.94 6.87 16.18
CA VAL A 295 10.88 6.34 15.33
C VAL A 295 10.74 7.26 14.13
N VAL A 296 11.05 6.75 12.92
CA VAL A 296 11.16 7.57 11.71
C VAL A 296 10.24 7.05 10.62
N PHE A 297 9.45 7.96 10.06
CA PHE A 297 8.64 7.77 8.86
C PHE A 297 9.15 8.72 7.77
N GLU A 298 9.66 8.17 6.68
CA GLU A 298 10.26 8.94 5.59
C GLU A 298 9.67 8.52 4.25
N ASN A 299 9.30 9.49 3.41
CA ASN A 299 8.73 9.21 2.08
C ASN A 299 7.46 8.32 2.15
N ILE A 300 6.55 8.60 3.09
CA ILE A 300 5.29 7.85 3.22
C ILE A 300 4.15 8.61 2.56
N THR A 301 3.29 7.91 1.83
CA THR A 301 2.00 8.44 1.35
C THR A 301 0.86 7.84 2.15
N MET A 302 0.13 8.67 2.89
CA MET A 302 -1.07 8.32 3.64
C MET A 302 -2.27 9.00 3.00
N ALA A 303 -3.06 8.24 2.24
CA ALA A 303 -4.08 8.85 1.38
C ALA A 303 -5.39 8.07 1.34
N ASP A 304 -6.50 8.81 1.16
CA ASP A 304 -7.85 8.25 0.98
C ASP A 304 -8.32 7.38 2.19
N ASN A 305 -7.91 7.73 3.44
CA ASN A 305 -8.31 7.08 4.69
C ASN A 305 -9.37 7.92 5.45
N ASN A 306 -9.96 7.39 6.53
CA ASN A 306 -10.74 8.23 7.45
C ASN A 306 -9.84 9.21 8.19
N TYR A 307 -8.71 8.70 8.71
CA TYR A 307 -7.68 9.51 9.37
C TYR A 307 -6.30 9.25 8.74
N GLY A 308 -5.52 10.32 8.58
CA GLY A 308 -4.12 10.20 8.18
C GLY A 308 -3.29 9.68 9.36
N ILE A 309 -3.24 10.43 10.45
CA ILE A 309 -2.47 10.06 11.65
C ILE A 309 -3.31 10.26 12.91
N ILE A 310 -3.27 9.29 13.80
CA ILE A 310 -3.84 9.37 15.17
C ILE A 310 -2.73 9.21 16.20
N ALA A 311 -2.76 10.08 17.23
CA ALA A 311 -1.88 10.02 18.39
C ALA A 311 -2.65 10.47 19.65
N LYS A 312 -3.31 9.54 20.34
CA LYS A 312 -4.31 9.86 21.40
C LYS A 312 -3.92 9.52 22.83
N LYS A 313 -2.75 8.98 23.11
CA LYS A 313 -2.42 8.53 24.45
C LYS A 313 -2.11 9.69 25.42
N ASN A 314 -2.61 9.63 26.64
CA ASN A 314 -2.54 10.68 27.66
C ASN A 314 -1.12 11.12 28.11
N ARG A 315 -0.07 10.60 27.52
CA ARG A 315 1.34 10.91 27.83
C ARG A 315 2.16 11.25 26.58
N LEU A 316 1.53 11.43 25.44
CA LEU A 316 2.24 11.81 24.22
C LEU A 316 2.27 13.32 24.11
N THR A 317 3.47 13.87 24.15
CA THR A 317 3.72 15.30 23.98
C THR A 317 4.39 15.61 22.64
N LYS A 318 4.97 14.58 21.98
CA LYS A 318 5.73 14.71 20.76
C LYS A 318 5.41 13.57 19.78
N LEU A 319 5.32 13.90 18.51
CA LEU A 319 5.20 12.90 17.43
C LEU A 319 6.56 12.30 17.05
N PRO A 320 6.58 11.10 16.45
CA PRO A 320 7.77 10.59 15.78
C PRO A 320 8.23 11.52 14.65
N ILE A 321 9.43 11.28 14.13
CA ILE A 321 9.93 12.00 12.95
C ILE A 321 9.11 11.59 11.73
N ILE A 322 8.47 12.56 11.07
CA ILE A 322 7.68 12.39 9.85
C ILE A 322 8.26 13.36 8.81
N LYS A 323 8.95 12.81 7.80
CA LYS A 323 9.71 13.61 6.84
C LYS A 323 9.44 13.20 5.40
N ASN A 324 9.38 14.17 4.48
CA ASN A 324 9.16 13.94 3.06
C ASN A 324 7.86 13.16 2.76
N CYS A 325 6.85 13.29 3.62
CA CYS A 325 5.62 12.51 3.54
C CYS A 325 4.50 13.29 2.81
N ILE A 326 3.50 12.55 2.32
CA ILE A 326 2.26 13.12 1.80
C ILE A 326 1.09 12.57 2.61
N ILE A 327 0.37 13.45 3.31
CA ILE A 327 -0.82 13.14 4.11
C ILE A 327 -1.99 13.87 3.46
N ALA A 328 -2.68 13.20 2.53
CA ALA A 328 -3.61 13.90 1.66
C ALA A 328 -4.85 13.08 1.30
N GLY A 329 -5.98 13.78 1.06
CA GLY A 329 -7.23 13.13 0.65
C GLY A 329 -7.92 12.33 1.75
N ASN A 330 -7.42 12.36 2.97
CA ASN A 330 -8.07 11.72 4.11
C ASN A 330 -9.29 12.56 4.54
N LYS A 331 -10.31 11.95 5.16
CA LYS A 331 -11.44 12.70 5.73
C LYS A 331 -10.98 13.65 6.83
N LYS A 332 -10.00 13.20 7.62
CA LYS A 332 -9.29 14.03 8.60
C LYS A 332 -7.79 13.76 8.48
N GLY A 333 -6.98 14.82 8.45
CA GLY A 333 -5.53 14.66 8.40
C GLY A 333 -4.98 14.06 9.68
N PHE A 334 -5.44 14.60 10.82
CA PHE A 334 -4.92 14.25 12.13
C PHE A 334 -6.02 14.15 13.17
N ASP A 335 -5.76 13.32 14.20
CA ASP A 335 -6.52 13.32 15.44
C ASP A 335 -5.55 13.19 16.62
N PHE A 336 -5.27 14.31 17.26
CA PHE A 336 -4.33 14.42 18.38
C PHE A 336 -5.04 14.88 19.65
N ASN A 337 -4.54 14.43 20.79
CA ASN A 337 -4.85 15.08 22.06
C ASN A 337 -4.25 16.50 22.10
N ASN A 338 -4.86 17.40 22.83
CA ASN A 338 -4.77 18.86 22.71
C ASN A 338 -3.40 19.53 22.85
N GLU A 339 -2.26 18.86 22.90
CA GLU A 339 -0.95 19.48 23.14
C GLU A 339 0.22 18.70 22.53
N ILE A 340 0.04 18.08 21.39
CA ILE A 340 1.14 17.35 20.72
C ILE A 340 1.98 18.32 19.90
N ASP A 341 3.30 18.28 20.10
CA ASP A 341 4.27 18.97 19.28
C ASP A 341 4.34 18.33 17.88
N THR A 342 4.00 19.13 16.87
CA THR A 342 4.01 18.72 15.45
C THR A 342 5.25 19.21 14.69
N SER A 343 6.23 19.81 15.36
CA SER A 343 7.46 20.32 14.73
C SER A 343 8.33 19.24 14.10
N SER A 344 8.14 17.97 14.50
CA SER A 344 8.80 16.80 13.90
C SER A 344 8.23 16.37 12.54
N ILE A 345 7.12 16.99 12.09
CA ILE A 345 6.61 16.84 10.73
C ILE A 345 7.30 17.91 9.87
N THR A 346 8.22 17.49 9.02
CA THR A 346 9.04 18.37 8.18
C THR A 346 8.94 17.98 6.71
N TYR A 347 9.14 18.93 5.81
CA TYR A 347 9.20 18.70 4.36
C TYR A 347 8.07 17.80 3.84
N SER A 348 6.86 18.00 4.33
CA SER A 348 5.72 17.12 4.07
C SER A 348 4.53 17.89 3.49
N CYS A 349 3.76 17.22 2.63
CA CYS A 349 2.55 17.77 2.04
C CYS A 349 1.33 17.35 2.84
N ILE A 350 0.53 18.32 3.29
CA ILE A 350 -0.64 18.09 4.13
C ILE A 350 -1.87 18.70 3.46
N TYR A 351 -2.79 17.85 2.96
CA TYR A 351 -3.96 18.30 2.21
C TYR A 351 -5.15 17.36 2.36
N ASN A 352 -6.02 17.63 3.32
CA ASN A 352 -7.14 16.75 3.71
C ASN A 352 -8.49 17.46 3.66
N ASP A 353 -9.60 16.70 3.71
CA ASP A 353 -10.97 17.25 3.61
C ASP A 353 -11.34 18.10 4.84
N SER A 354 -10.87 17.73 6.01
CA SER A 354 -11.00 18.48 7.24
C SER A 354 -9.72 18.41 8.07
N TRP A 355 -9.51 19.46 8.81
CA TRP A 355 -8.36 19.68 9.64
C TRP A 355 -8.77 19.61 11.11
N ASN A 356 -8.26 18.64 11.84
CA ASN A 356 -8.42 18.60 13.27
C ASN A 356 -7.03 18.56 13.90
N GLY A 357 -6.48 19.70 14.22
CA GLY A 357 -5.26 19.80 14.97
C GLY A 357 -5.16 21.20 15.52
N ASN A 358 -4.85 21.33 16.79
CA ASN A 358 -4.39 22.60 17.32
C ASN A 358 -3.11 22.97 16.61
N THR A 359 -3.05 24.19 16.16
CA THR A 359 -1.98 24.80 15.37
C THR A 359 -0.71 25.02 16.18
N TYR A 360 -0.07 23.97 16.65
CA TYR A 360 1.35 24.04 16.92
C TYR A 360 2.05 23.97 15.57
N GLY A 361 3.02 24.86 15.36
CA GLY A 361 3.64 25.00 14.05
C GLY A 361 4.28 23.70 13.57
N TYR A 362 3.99 23.31 12.33
CA TYR A 362 4.77 22.27 11.65
C TYR A 362 6.22 22.68 11.52
N GLY A 363 7.10 21.69 11.38
CA GLY A 363 8.50 21.93 11.04
C GLY A 363 8.67 22.55 9.65
N GLU A 364 9.88 22.83 9.29
CA GLU A 364 10.21 23.51 8.05
C GLU A 364 9.83 22.68 6.81
N GLY A 365 9.69 23.34 5.66
CA GLY A 365 9.47 22.72 4.38
C GLY A 365 8.08 22.10 4.16
N CYS A 366 7.15 22.21 5.11
CA CYS A 366 5.80 21.70 4.92
C CYS A 366 4.98 22.56 3.94
N ILE A 367 4.21 21.88 3.07
CA ILE A 367 3.32 22.52 2.09
C ILE A 367 1.87 22.06 2.30
N PHE A 368 0.91 22.96 1.97
CA PHE A 368 -0.51 22.77 2.25
C PHE A 368 -1.34 22.92 0.98
N THR A 369 -1.12 22.03 0.03
CA THR A 369 -1.72 22.12 -1.30
C THR A 369 -2.03 20.73 -1.84
N ASP A 370 -2.91 20.63 -2.86
CA ASP A 370 -3.23 19.38 -3.52
C ASP A 370 -1.95 18.76 -4.11
N PRO A 371 -1.54 17.55 -3.68
CA PRO A 371 -0.36 16.87 -4.20
C PRO A 371 -0.48 16.48 -5.67
N LEU A 372 -1.66 16.60 -6.28
CA LEU A 372 -1.91 16.25 -7.68
C LEU A 372 -1.48 14.82 -8.02
N PHE A 373 -2.01 13.84 -7.27
CA PHE A 373 -1.85 12.44 -7.62
C PHE A 373 -2.47 12.10 -8.97
N ALA A 374 -1.87 11.18 -9.69
CA ALA A 374 -2.32 10.73 -10.99
C ALA A 374 -3.72 10.10 -10.95
N ASP A 375 -3.94 9.11 -10.09
CA ASP A 375 -5.24 8.48 -9.85
C ASP A 375 -5.28 7.78 -8.48
N SER A 376 -5.29 8.53 -7.39
CA SER A 376 -5.29 8.00 -6.01
C SER A 376 -6.41 7.00 -5.74
N LYS A 377 -7.55 7.16 -6.40
CA LYS A 377 -8.71 6.26 -6.20
C LYS A 377 -8.52 4.85 -6.73
N ASN A 378 -7.58 4.67 -7.63
CA ASN A 378 -7.16 3.38 -8.16
C ASN A 378 -5.77 2.98 -7.64
N GLY A 379 -5.29 3.64 -6.58
CA GLY A 379 -4.00 3.34 -5.94
C GLY A 379 -2.78 3.88 -6.69
N ASP A 380 -2.97 4.71 -7.73
CA ASP A 380 -1.87 5.39 -8.43
C ASP A 380 -1.57 6.74 -7.76
N PHE A 381 -0.60 6.72 -6.85
CA PHE A 381 -0.13 7.89 -6.10
C PHE A 381 1.10 8.55 -6.72
N HIS A 382 1.46 8.24 -7.96
CA HIS A 382 2.48 9.00 -8.67
C HIS A 382 2.07 10.47 -8.76
N LEU A 383 3.05 11.34 -8.62
CA LEU A 383 2.86 12.77 -8.77
C LEU A 383 2.71 13.13 -10.26
N MET A 384 1.69 13.89 -10.62
CA MET A 384 1.55 14.36 -11.99
C MET A 384 2.77 15.22 -12.37
N SER A 385 3.33 15.02 -13.58
CA SER A 385 4.48 15.75 -14.06
C SER A 385 4.38 16.07 -15.55
N LYS A 386 4.70 17.29 -15.91
CA LYS A 386 4.88 17.70 -17.30
C LYS A 386 6.19 17.21 -17.91
N ALA A 387 7.17 16.89 -17.06
CA ALA A 387 8.46 16.35 -17.52
C ALA A 387 8.45 14.83 -17.64
N GLY A 388 7.50 14.18 -17.00
CA GLY A 388 7.29 12.73 -17.09
C GLY A 388 6.97 12.09 -15.75
N ARG A 389 5.94 11.26 -15.77
CA ARG A 389 5.48 10.40 -14.70
C ARG A 389 5.54 8.96 -15.16
N TRP A 390 5.97 8.05 -14.25
CA TRP A 390 5.99 6.63 -14.56
C TRP A 390 4.55 6.05 -14.58
N TYR A 391 4.21 5.28 -15.59
CA TYR A 391 2.92 4.61 -15.71
C TYR A 391 3.00 3.42 -16.66
N ASN A 392 2.64 2.21 -16.19
CA ASN A 392 2.66 0.99 -16.99
C ASN A 392 3.98 0.79 -17.74
N SER A 393 5.11 0.85 -17.03
CA SER A 393 6.46 0.65 -17.57
C SER A 393 6.88 1.65 -18.65
N GLN A 394 6.30 2.86 -18.65
CA GLN A 394 6.67 3.93 -19.57
C GLN A 394 6.50 5.31 -18.94
N TRP A 395 7.21 6.29 -19.48
CA TRP A 395 7.07 7.69 -19.10
C TRP A 395 5.89 8.33 -19.82
N VAL A 396 4.99 8.96 -19.08
CA VAL A 396 3.86 9.73 -19.60
C VAL A 396 3.93 11.16 -19.11
N VAL A 397 3.48 12.10 -19.94
CA VAL A 397 3.48 13.53 -19.64
C VAL A 397 2.08 13.98 -19.25
N ASP A 398 1.97 14.71 -18.14
CA ASP A 398 0.71 15.28 -17.65
C ASP A 398 0.58 16.76 -18.02
N ASP A 399 -0.62 17.32 -17.90
CA ASP A 399 -0.88 18.75 -18.20
C ASP A 399 -0.39 19.71 -17.10
N VAL A 400 -0.01 19.17 -15.92
CA VAL A 400 0.40 19.92 -14.73
C VAL A 400 1.48 19.15 -14.00
N SER A 401 2.34 19.86 -13.28
CA SER A 401 3.29 19.26 -12.33
C SER A 401 2.80 19.42 -10.90
N SER A 402 3.05 18.41 -10.12
CA SER A 402 2.78 18.37 -8.68
C SER A 402 3.69 19.34 -7.93
N PRO A 403 3.19 20.06 -6.92
CA PRO A 403 4.03 20.88 -6.05
C PRO A 403 4.89 20.03 -5.09
N CYS A 404 4.69 18.71 -5.03
CA CYS A 404 5.46 17.78 -4.21
C CYS A 404 6.71 17.24 -4.91
N ILE A 405 6.90 17.56 -6.21
CA ILE A 405 8.13 17.24 -6.93
C ILE A 405 9.23 18.19 -6.43
N ASP A 406 10.42 17.66 -6.11
CA ASP A 406 11.59 18.37 -5.58
C ASP A 406 11.30 19.23 -4.34
N ALA A 407 10.32 18.87 -3.58
CA ALA A 407 9.87 19.63 -2.42
C ALA A 407 10.27 19.00 -1.06
N GLY A 408 10.95 17.87 -1.09
CA GLY A 408 11.48 17.23 0.10
C GLY A 408 12.74 17.90 0.65
N ASP A 409 13.24 17.36 1.75
CA ASP A 409 14.45 17.83 2.43
C ASP A 409 15.68 17.72 1.52
N GLU A 410 16.39 18.82 1.33
CA GLU A 410 17.58 18.90 0.47
C GLU A 410 18.75 18.02 0.94
N ASN A 411 18.74 17.60 2.22
CA ASN A 411 19.73 16.68 2.77
C ASN A 411 19.32 15.20 2.64
N SER A 412 18.11 14.92 2.14
CA SER A 412 17.68 13.55 1.87
C SER A 412 18.25 13.06 0.55
N ASP A 413 18.51 11.76 0.48
CA ASP A 413 18.98 11.12 -0.74
C ASP A 413 17.89 11.14 -1.83
N TYR A 414 18.29 11.49 -3.04
CA TYR A 414 17.48 11.48 -4.26
C TYR A 414 18.18 10.79 -5.44
N SER A 415 19.29 10.10 -5.17
CA SER A 415 20.16 9.52 -6.19
C SER A 415 19.49 8.47 -7.08
N ASN A 416 18.39 7.87 -6.63
CA ASN A 416 17.63 6.91 -7.41
C ASN A 416 16.55 7.58 -8.28
N GLU A 417 16.30 8.88 -8.14
CA GLU A 417 15.31 9.56 -8.96
C GLU A 417 15.82 9.77 -10.38
N PRO A 418 14.97 9.50 -11.40
CA PRO A 418 15.36 9.63 -12.80
C PRO A 418 15.55 11.08 -13.20
N ALA A 419 16.59 11.37 -13.99
CA ALA A 419 16.79 12.69 -14.56
C ALA A 419 15.68 13.03 -15.60
N PRO A 420 15.31 14.34 -15.73
CA PRO A 420 15.71 15.44 -14.86
C PRO A 420 15.07 15.35 -13.48
N ASN A 421 15.85 15.52 -12.43
CA ASN A 421 15.40 15.73 -11.07
C ASN A 421 15.91 17.09 -10.59
N GLY A 422 15.19 17.83 -9.81
CA GLY A 422 15.54 19.19 -9.40
C GLY A 422 16.63 19.27 -8.30
N GLY A 423 17.33 18.18 -8.02
CA GLY A 423 18.39 18.13 -7.01
C GLY A 423 17.86 18.02 -5.57
N LYS A 424 16.61 17.66 -5.40
CA LYS A 424 15.95 17.39 -4.13
C LYS A 424 15.00 16.21 -4.30
N VAL A 425 14.76 15.47 -3.21
CA VAL A 425 13.85 14.32 -3.23
C VAL A 425 12.39 14.76 -3.43
N ASN A 426 11.64 13.97 -4.18
CA ASN A 426 10.19 14.10 -4.26
C ASN A 426 9.55 13.68 -2.94
N MET A 427 8.48 14.34 -2.52
CA MET A 427 7.71 13.90 -1.34
C MET A 427 6.89 12.64 -1.66
N GLY A 428 6.66 11.81 -0.65
CA GLY A 428 5.78 10.65 -0.68
C GLY A 428 6.44 9.36 -1.17
N TYR A 429 5.62 8.34 -1.37
CA TYR A 429 6.02 6.96 -1.62
C TYR A 429 7.07 6.76 -2.71
N TYR A 430 6.97 7.50 -3.80
CA TYR A 430 7.88 7.35 -4.94
C TYR A 430 9.15 8.21 -4.84
N GLY A 431 9.31 9.04 -3.78
CA GLY A 431 10.54 9.81 -3.58
C GLY A 431 11.76 8.91 -3.43
N ASN A 432 12.88 9.29 -4.03
CA ASN A 432 14.11 8.49 -4.12
C ASN A 432 13.91 7.08 -4.71
N THR A 433 13.03 6.94 -5.70
CA THR A 433 12.86 5.68 -6.44
C THR A 433 13.03 5.89 -7.95
N ALA A 434 13.27 4.81 -8.69
CA ALA A 434 13.36 4.84 -10.14
C ALA A 434 12.02 5.21 -10.84
N GLU A 435 10.91 5.23 -10.11
CA GLU A 435 9.57 5.61 -10.59
C GLU A 435 9.18 7.03 -10.15
N ALA A 436 10.07 7.77 -9.51
CA ALA A 436 9.85 9.16 -9.11
C ALA A 436 9.51 10.04 -10.33
N SER A 437 8.53 10.92 -10.17
CA SER A 437 8.14 11.84 -11.25
C SER A 437 9.22 12.88 -11.50
N LYS A 438 9.51 13.13 -12.77
CA LYS A 438 10.59 14.02 -13.24
C LYS A 438 10.25 15.49 -13.07
N THR A 439 11.29 16.30 -12.91
CA THR A 439 11.20 17.77 -12.83
C THR A 439 11.14 18.42 -14.21
N GLU A 440 10.40 19.54 -14.34
CA GLU A 440 10.47 20.37 -15.53
C GLU A 440 11.85 21.04 -15.61
N ASP A 441 12.67 20.63 -16.57
CA ASP A 441 13.94 21.29 -16.84
C ASP A 441 13.71 22.68 -17.43
N GLY A 442 14.32 23.70 -16.83
CA GLY A 442 14.37 25.03 -17.41
C GLY A 442 15.28 25.11 -18.65
N SER A 443 15.94 24.03 -19.03
CA SER A 443 16.79 23.92 -20.22
C SER A 443 16.30 22.75 -21.10
N THR A 444 15.92 23.05 -22.33
CA THR A 444 15.64 22.07 -23.38
C THR A 444 16.89 21.30 -23.78
N SER A 445 17.15 20.17 -23.18
CA SER A 445 18.11 19.19 -23.73
C SER A 445 17.32 18.06 -24.43
N ILE A 446 17.56 17.94 -25.73
CA ILE A 446 17.06 16.83 -26.55
C ILE A 446 17.86 15.59 -26.19
N GLU A 447 17.24 14.63 -25.47
CA GLU A 447 17.86 13.32 -25.29
C GLU A 447 17.84 12.54 -26.61
N THR A 448 19.03 12.34 -27.17
CA THR A 448 19.25 11.36 -28.23
C THR A 448 19.30 9.97 -27.59
N SER A 449 18.38 9.12 -27.93
CA SER A 449 18.36 7.71 -27.51
C SER A 449 19.64 7.00 -27.97
N GLN A 450 20.54 6.70 -27.04
CA GLN A 450 21.66 5.77 -27.31
C GLN A 450 21.23 4.34 -26.94
N GLN A 451 21.11 3.52 -27.98
CA GLN A 451 21.10 2.07 -27.84
C GLN A 451 22.46 1.61 -27.29
N THR A 452 22.44 0.94 -26.17
CA THR A 452 23.61 0.27 -25.59
C THR A 452 23.92 -0.99 -26.38
N THR A 453 24.95 -0.95 -27.20
CA THR A 453 25.63 -2.15 -27.71
C THR A 453 26.86 -2.42 -26.86
N THR A 454 26.97 -3.66 -26.41
CA THR A 454 28.08 -4.24 -25.63
C THR A 454 29.42 -4.04 -26.31
N PRO A 455 30.52 -3.68 -25.61
CA PRO A 455 31.84 -3.62 -26.21
C PRO A 455 32.53 -4.98 -26.16
N GLN A 456 32.92 -5.49 -27.32
CA GLN A 456 34.00 -6.48 -27.43
C GLN A 456 35.36 -5.78 -27.35
N GLN A 457 36.25 -6.35 -26.56
CA GLN A 457 37.69 -5.98 -26.48
C GLN A 457 38.40 -6.26 -27.79
N THR A 458 39.24 -5.31 -28.23
CA THR A 458 40.48 -5.60 -28.93
C THR A 458 41.53 -4.52 -28.69
N THR A 459 42.70 -5.01 -28.51
CA THR A 459 43.95 -4.37 -28.12
C THR A 459 44.59 -3.49 -29.21
N GLY A 460 45.20 -2.38 -28.76
CA GLY A 460 46.56 -2.06 -29.23
C GLY A 460 46.78 -0.83 -30.11
N LEU A 461 47.64 -0.03 -29.63
CA LEU A 461 48.70 0.85 -30.15
C LEU A 461 48.47 2.35 -30.24
N GLN A 462 49.46 2.98 -29.64
CA GLN A 462 49.83 4.41 -29.59
C GLN A 462 49.99 5.08 -30.97
N THR A 463 49.72 6.38 -31.04
CA THR A 463 50.73 7.44 -31.34
C THR A 463 50.07 8.83 -31.23
N THR A 464 50.87 9.76 -30.72
CA THR A 464 50.65 11.18 -30.48
C THR A 464 50.95 12.06 -31.73
N PRO A 465 50.97 13.40 -31.64
CA PRO A 465 49.92 14.37 -31.89
C PRO A 465 50.27 15.35 -33.03
N THR A 466 49.35 16.18 -33.49
CA THR A 466 49.70 17.57 -33.89
C THR A 466 48.51 18.41 -34.38
N ASN A 467 48.48 19.64 -33.83
CA ASN A 467 48.11 20.98 -34.40
C ASN A 467 46.65 21.36 -34.79
N VAL A 468 46.15 22.16 -33.94
CA VAL A 468 45.58 23.55 -34.08
C VAL A 468 45.26 24.01 -35.51
N THR A 469 44.01 24.39 -35.76
CA THR A 469 43.60 25.64 -36.40
C THR A 469 42.11 25.98 -36.13
N THR A 470 41.90 27.19 -35.65
CA THR A 470 40.63 27.94 -35.45
C THR A 470 40.39 28.81 -36.68
N PRO A 471 39.29 29.56 -36.80
CA PRO A 471 37.88 29.22 -37.08
C PRO A 471 37.38 29.90 -38.40
N GLN A 472 36.28 29.44 -38.93
CA GLN A 472 35.50 30.28 -39.83
C GLN A 472 34.01 30.30 -39.42
N GLN A 473 33.55 31.50 -39.16
CA GLN A 473 32.13 31.85 -38.99
C GLN A 473 31.37 31.61 -40.27
N THR A 474 30.33 30.77 -40.20
CA THR A 474 29.32 30.72 -41.26
C THR A 474 28.01 31.24 -40.71
N LYS A 475 27.54 32.36 -41.30
CA LYS A 475 26.22 32.92 -41.07
C LYS A 475 25.15 31.91 -41.46
N ILE A 476 24.33 31.50 -40.50
CA ILE A 476 23.12 30.72 -40.75
C ILE A 476 21.92 31.67 -40.70
N THR A 477 21.28 31.82 -41.83
CA THR A 477 20.02 32.56 -42.02
C THR A 477 18.89 31.75 -41.36
N ILE A 478 18.25 32.34 -40.35
CA ILE A 478 17.08 31.74 -39.68
C ILE A 478 15.88 31.85 -40.62
N LYS A 479 15.46 30.77 -41.24
CA LYS A 479 14.11 30.63 -41.78
C LYS A 479 13.14 30.37 -40.63
N GLN A 480 12.23 31.28 -40.40
CA GLN A 480 11.06 31.06 -39.55
C GLN A 480 10.29 29.84 -40.06
N THR A 481 10.25 28.79 -39.26
CA THR A 481 9.36 27.66 -39.52
C THR A 481 8.19 27.75 -38.56
N THR A 482 7.04 27.84 -39.17
CA THR A 482 5.69 27.85 -38.64
C THR A 482 5.45 26.98 -37.42
N THR A 483 4.78 27.60 -36.48
CA THR A 483 4.13 27.05 -35.28
C THR A 483 3.49 25.69 -35.51
N SER A 484 4.11 24.66 -34.97
CA SER A 484 3.45 23.34 -34.80
C SER A 484 2.36 23.47 -33.75
N GLN A 485 1.12 23.28 -34.16
CA GLN A 485 -0.02 23.21 -33.27
C GLN A 485 0.16 22.02 -32.33
N VAL A 486 0.31 22.30 -31.03
CA VAL A 486 0.20 21.32 -29.96
C VAL A 486 -1.24 20.79 -29.97
N THR A 487 -1.42 19.57 -30.47
CA THR A 487 -2.70 18.88 -30.40
C THR A 487 -2.97 18.51 -28.92
N THR A 488 -3.71 19.38 -28.24
CA THR A 488 -4.27 19.11 -26.93
C THR A 488 -5.13 17.84 -27.00
N LYS A 489 -4.67 16.75 -26.40
CA LYS A 489 -5.48 15.54 -26.20
C LYS A 489 -6.71 15.94 -25.38
N LYS A 490 -7.83 16.10 -26.07
CA LYS A 490 -9.09 16.59 -25.51
C LYS A 490 -9.58 15.57 -24.47
N ILE A 491 -9.62 15.94 -23.20
CA ILE A 491 -10.18 15.12 -22.12
C ILE A 491 -11.60 14.70 -22.52
N LYS A 492 -11.81 13.45 -22.90
CA LYS A 492 -13.12 12.90 -23.29
C LYS A 492 -13.82 12.37 -22.05
N LEU A 493 -14.69 13.17 -21.45
CA LEU A 493 -15.60 12.68 -20.42
C LEU A 493 -16.67 11.77 -21.05
N LYS A 494 -16.89 10.57 -20.49
CA LYS A 494 -17.97 9.68 -20.93
C LYS A 494 -19.34 10.26 -20.56
N ALA A 495 -20.31 10.18 -21.46
CA ALA A 495 -21.67 10.65 -21.20
C ALA A 495 -22.34 9.82 -20.09
N PRO A 496 -23.07 10.43 -19.15
CA PRO A 496 -23.74 9.70 -18.08
C PRO A 496 -24.90 8.87 -18.61
N VAL A 497 -25.14 7.73 -17.97
CA VAL A 497 -26.28 6.87 -18.29
C VAL A 497 -27.39 7.07 -17.27
N ILE A 498 -28.58 7.54 -17.72
CA ILE A 498 -29.78 7.60 -16.89
C ILE A 498 -30.40 6.20 -16.87
N LYS A 499 -30.22 5.44 -15.77
CA LYS A 499 -30.77 4.09 -15.61
C LYS A 499 -32.29 4.09 -15.52
N LYS A 500 -32.86 4.95 -14.67
CA LYS A 500 -34.32 5.02 -14.41
C LYS A 500 -34.74 6.46 -14.16
N ILE A 501 -35.92 6.80 -14.61
CA ILE A 501 -36.61 8.05 -14.32
C ILE A 501 -38.03 7.72 -13.86
N THR A 502 -38.42 8.24 -12.69
CA THR A 502 -39.73 7.99 -12.11
C THR A 502 -40.43 9.30 -11.77
N LYS A 503 -41.77 9.31 -11.88
CA LYS A 503 -42.61 10.45 -11.55
C LYS A 503 -43.10 10.36 -10.11
N ALA A 504 -43.22 11.50 -9.45
CA ALA A 504 -43.95 11.69 -8.20
C ALA A 504 -44.73 13.01 -8.32
N SER A 505 -45.60 13.34 -7.34
CA SER A 505 -46.35 14.60 -7.36
C SER A 505 -45.42 15.79 -7.51
N LYS A 506 -45.52 16.51 -8.64
CA LYS A 506 -44.70 17.68 -9.01
C LYS A 506 -43.18 17.44 -8.95
N LYS A 507 -42.71 16.16 -9.08
CA LYS A 507 -41.30 15.77 -8.96
C LYS A 507 -40.89 14.72 -10.01
N ILE A 508 -39.60 14.73 -10.37
CA ILE A 508 -38.95 13.68 -11.15
C ILE A 508 -37.76 13.14 -10.33
N ASN A 509 -37.72 11.84 -10.12
CA ASN A 509 -36.56 11.17 -9.55
C ASN A 509 -35.75 10.53 -10.67
N ILE A 510 -34.46 10.79 -10.70
CA ILE A 510 -33.52 10.31 -11.71
C ILE A 510 -32.51 9.42 -11.00
N LYS A 511 -32.33 8.18 -11.52
CA LYS A 511 -31.25 7.27 -11.06
C LYS A 511 -30.21 7.12 -12.17
N PHE A 512 -28.97 7.45 -11.88
CA PHE A 512 -27.84 7.30 -12.78
C PHE A 512 -27.13 5.94 -12.58
N LYS A 513 -26.40 5.45 -13.60
CA LYS A 513 -25.36 4.43 -13.41
C LYS A 513 -24.22 5.13 -12.66
N LYS A 514 -23.63 4.49 -11.64
CA LYS A 514 -22.46 5.03 -10.93
C LYS A 514 -21.37 5.33 -11.96
N ILE A 515 -20.81 6.50 -11.94
CA ILE A 515 -19.70 6.93 -12.80
C ILE A 515 -18.67 7.56 -11.89
N THR A 516 -17.46 7.09 -11.99
CA THR A 516 -16.32 7.61 -11.24
C THR A 516 -15.68 8.74 -12.05
N VAL A 517 -15.99 9.99 -11.70
CA VAL A 517 -15.34 11.19 -12.24
C VAL A 517 -15.00 12.08 -11.06
N SER A 518 -13.75 12.06 -10.65
CA SER A 518 -13.26 12.88 -9.55
C SER A 518 -13.53 14.35 -9.82
N GLY A 519 -14.07 15.07 -8.81
CA GLY A 519 -14.45 16.48 -8.95
C GLY A 519 -15.55 16.75 -9.99
N GLY A 520 -16.21 15.71 -10.50
CA GLY A 520 -17.23 15.81 -11.54
C GLY A 520 -18.60 16.24 -11.00
N TYR A 521 -19.36 16.89 -11.88
CA TYR A 521 -20.74 17.29 -11.63
C TYR A 521 -21.66 16.81 -12.75
N TYR A 522 -22.85 16.32 -12.39
CA TYR A 522 -23.95 16.21 -13.35
C TYR A 522 -24.52 17.58 -13.63
N GLN A 523 -24.57 17.96 -14.90
CA GLN A 523 -25.42 19.03 -15.39
C GLN A 523 -26.67 18.40 -16.00
N ILE A 524 -27.80 18.52 -15.31
CA ILE A 524 -29.08 17.93 -15.71
C ILE A 524 -29.94 19.01 -16.32
N GLN A 525 -30.35 18.85 -17.57
CA GLN A 525 -31.31 19.73 -18.23
C GLN A 525 -32.67 19.07 -18.31
N TYR A 526 -33.72 19.87 -18.03
CA TYR A 526 -35.08 19.45 -18.20
C TYR A 526 -35.92 20.57 -18.82
N SER A 527 -36.84 20.22 -19.70
CA SER A 527 -37.72 21.13 -20.43
C SER A 527 -39.01 20.44 -20.83
N THR A 528 -40.08 21.21 -21.04
CA THR A 528 -41.30 20.73 -21.69
C THR A 528 -41.17 20.72 -23.23
N ASN A 529 -40.11 21.31 -23.77
CA ASN A 529 -39.77 21.31 -25.20
C ASN A 529 -38.66 20.27 -25.48
N GLY A 530 -38.90 19.34 -26.42
CA GLY A 530 -37.95 18.26 -26.75
C GLY A 530 -36.62 18.73 -27.37
N LYS A 531 -36.59 19.92 -27.96
CA LYS A 531 -35.38 20.57 -28.47
C LYS A 531 -34.60 21.33 -27.38
N PHE A 532 -35.06 21.24 -26.12
CA PHE A 532 -34.45 21.89 -24.93
C PHE A 532 -34.38 23.43 -25.04
N LYS A 533 -35.20 24.06 -25.85
CA LYS A 533 -35.37 25.54 -25.82
C LYS A 533 -35.91 25.94 -24.44
N LYS A 534 -35.30 26.97 -23.81
CA LYS A 534 -35.62 27.45 -22.45
C LYS A 534 -35.55 26.34 -21.37
N ALA A 535 -34.57 25.42 -21.48
CA ALA A 535 -34.38 24.36 -20.52
C ALA A 535 -33.86 24.89 -19.17
N LYS A 536 -34.41 24.35 -18.09
CA LYS A 536 -33.89 24.59 -16.75
C LYS A 536 -32.74 23.61 -16.48
N THR A 537 -31.74 24.05 -15.72
CA THR A 537 -30.53 23.30 -15.42
C THR A 537 -30.37 23.12 -13.91
N VAL A 538 -29.99 21.91 -13.49
CA VAL A 538 -29.59 21.57 -12.11
C VAL A 538 -28.22 20.94 -12.17
N ASN A 539 -27.30 21.41 -11.28
CA ASN A 539 -25.97 20.86 -11.14
C ASN A 539 -25.88 20.14 -9.79
N VAL A 540 -25.34 18.93 -9.77
CA VAL A 540 -25.13 18.12 -8.55
C VAL A 540 -23.80 17.38 -8.65
N LYS A 541 -23.11 17.14 -7.52
CA LYS A 541 -21.87 16.32 -7.52
C LYS A 541 -22.16 14.96 -8.18
N ALA A 542 -21.23 14.46 -9.00
CA ALA A 542 -21.42 13.22 -9.77
C ALA A 542 -21.41 11.95 -8.89
N SER A 543 -20.95 12.06 -7.65
CA SER A 543 -21.07 11.02 -6.61
C SER A 543 -22.52 10.66 -6.27
N LYS A 544 -23.48 11.59 -6.43
CA LYS A 544 -24.88 11.31 -6.17
C LYS A 544 -25.53 10.52 -7.32
N THR A 545 -25.79 9.25 -7.11
CA THR A 545 -26.46 8.38 -8.11
C THR A 545 -27.96 8.59 -8.20
N LYS A 546 -28.58 9.30 -7.24
CA LYS A 546 -30.03 9.63 -7.23
C LYS A 546 -30.20 11.14 -7.13
N VAL A 547 -31.00 11.73 -8.00
CA VAL A 547 -31.31 13.16 -8.03
C VAL A 547 -32.81 13.38 -8.19
N THR A 548 -33.35 14.31 -7.40
CA THR A 548 -34.80 14.67 -7.47
C THR A 548 -34.95 16.11 -7.97
N ILE A 549 -35.67 16.31 -9.05
CA ILE A 549 -36.09 17.61 -9.54
C ILE A 549 -37.47 17.89 -8.98
N LYS A 550 -37.66 19.00 -8.27
CA LYS A 550 -38.90 19.40 -7.60
C LYS A 550 -39.56 20.58 -8.30
N ARG A 551 -40.79 20.93 -7.90
CA ARG A 551 -41.58 22.10 -8.36
C ARG A 551 -41.85 22.07 -9.86
N LEU A 552 -42.24 20.91 -10.36
CA LEU A 552 -42.66 20.73 -11.75
C LEU A 552 -44.18 20.96 -11.90
N LYS A 553 -44.61 21.41 -13.09
CA LYS A 553 -46.03 21.59 -13.41
C LYS A 553 -46.69 20.23 -13.66
N SER A 554 -47.80 19.96 -13.00
CA SER A 554 -48.60 18.76 -13.20
C SER A 554 -49.15 18.67 -14.64
N LYS A 555 -49.51 17.48 -15.06
CA LYS A 555 -50.04 17.14 -16.39
C LYS A 555 -49.14 17.50 -17.58
N LYS A 556 -47.94 18.04 -17.36
CA LYS A 556 -46.97 18.37 -18.41
C LYS A 556 -45.97 17.22 -18.68
N LYS A 557 -45.59 17.08 -19.96
CA LYS A 557 -44.55 16.18 -20.43
C LYS A 557 -43.17 16.89 -20.34
N TYR A 558 -42.22 16.24 -19.67
CA TYR A 558 -40.86 16.73 -19.56
C TYR A 558 -39.88 15.84 -20.30
N PHE A 559 -38.89 16.47 -20.91
CA PHE A 559 -37.69 15.87 -21.50
C PHE A 559 -36.51 16.14 -20.57
N VAL A 560 -35.70 15.12 -20.31
CA VAL A 560 -34.60 15.17 -19.38
C VAL A 560 -33.36 14.57 -20.03
N ARG A 561 -32.26 15.28 -19.97
CA ARG A 561 -30.92 14.80 -20.36
C ARG A 561 -29.90 15.25 -19.34
N ALA A 562 -28.75 14.58 -19.29
CA ALA A 562 -27.66 14.94 -18.40
C ALA A 562 -26.32 14.85 -19.13
N ARG A 563 -25.37 15.63 -18.72
CA ARG A 563 -23.96 15.48 -19.07
C ARG A 563 -23.11 15.65 -17.81
N ILE A 564 -21.89 15.19 -17.87
CA ILE A 564 -20.92 15.43 -16.81
C ILE A 564 -20.08 16.63 -17.19
N TYR A 565 -19.70 17.43 -16.21
CA TYR A 565 -18.64 18.41 -16.38
C TYR A 565 -17.67 18.36 -15.20
N ARG A 566 -16.42 18.68 -15.47
CA ARG A 566 -15.37 18.92 -14.48
C ARG A 566 -14.90 20.36 -14.62
N LYS A 567 -14.61 21.00 -13.50
CA LYS A 567 -13.92 22.30 -13.50
C LYS A 567 -12.42 22.02 -13.60
N VAL A 568 -11.76 22.63 -14.55
CA VAL A 568 -10.30 22.57 -14.73
C VAL A 568 -9.75 23.99 -14.80
N LYS A 569 -8.60 24.22 -14.22
CA LYS A 569 -7.88 25.48 -14.40
C LYS A 569 -7.04 25.37 -15.69
N ILE A 570 -7.23 26.26 -16.64
CA ILE A 570 -6.44 26.37 -17.87
C ILE A 570 -5.95 27.82 -17.94
N ASN A 571 -4.64 28.01 -17.91
CA ASN A 571 -3.99 29.34 -17.90
C ASN A 571 -4.54 30.23 -16.76
N GLY A 572 -4.57 29.71 -15.53
CA GLY A 572 -5.07 30.45 -14.35
C GLY A 572 -6.58 30.64 -14.29
N LYS A 573 -7.33 30.39 -15.38
CA LYS A 573 -8.78 30.58 -15.45
C LYS A 573 -9.53 29.26 -15.34
N THR A 574 -10.52 29.20 -14.46
CA THR A 574 -11.36 28.01 -14.31
C THR A 574 -12.27 27.83 -15.53
N LYS A 575 -12.07 26.76 -16.29
CA LYS A 575 -12.93 26.34 -17.41
C LYS A 575 -13.69 25.07 -17.05
N LYS A 576 -14.88 24.86 -17.65
CA LYS A 576 -15.66 23.63 -17.53
C LYS A 576 -15.47 22.79 -18.78
N ILE A 577 -15.01 21.55 -18.61
CA ILE A 577 -14.98 20.54 -19.68
C ILE A 577 -16.23 19.69 -19.54
N TYR A 578 -16.89 19.39 -20.64
CA TYR A 578 -18.18 18.70 -20.67
C TYR A 578 -18.10 17.37 -21.45
N SER A 579 -18.77 16.35 -20.95
CA SER A 579 -19.09 15.16 -21.75
C SER A 579 -20.17 15.46 -22.81
N ALA A 580 -20.38 14.54 -23.72
CA ALA A 580 -21.59 14.51 -24.51
C ALA A 580 -22.85 14.38 -23.61
N TRP A 581 -24.01 14.74 -24.14
CA TRP A 581 -25.28 14.56 -23.45
C TRP A 581 -25.70 13.08 -23.44
N SER A 582 -26.32 12.64 -22.36
CA SER A 582 -26.99 11.34 -22.29
C SER A 582 -28.15 11.24 -23.30
N LYS A 583 -28.60 10.02 -23.60
CA LYS A 583 -29.88 9.81 -24.29
C LYS A 583 -31.00 10.50 -23.50
N THR A 584 -31.87 11.25 -24.22
CA THR A 584 -33.01 11.97 -23.63
C THR A 584 -34.03 10.99 -23.11
N LYS A 585 -34.49 11.16 -21.86
CA LYS A 585 -35.63 10.45 -21.27
C LYS A 585 -36.84 11.38 -21.26
N LYS A 586 -38.04 10.79 -21.47
CA LYS A 586 -39.33 11.49 -21.49
C LYS A 586 -40.19 11.00 -20.33
N ILE A 587 -40.89 11.92 -19.64
CA ILE A 587 -41.79 11.57 -18.55
C ILE A 587 -42.92 12.60 -18.43
N ARG A 588 -44.18 12.15 -18.17
CA ARG A 588 -45.32 13.01 -17.89
C ARG A 588 -45.58 13.03 -16.40
N ILE A 589 -45.64 14.21 -15.81
CA ILE A 589 -45.92 14.40 -14.39
C ILE A 589 -47.41 14.19 -14.12
N LYS A 590 -47.72 13.56 -13.01
CA LYS A 590 -49.10 13.43 -12.51
C LYS A 590 -49.64 14.78 -12.04
#